data_e8ccd51cba5d99223a1006649589fe42
#
_entry.id   e8ccd51cba5d99223a1006649589fe42
#
_cell.length_a   1.000
_cell.length_b   1.000
_cell.length_c   1.000
_cell.angle_alpha   90.00
_cell.angle_beta   90.00
_cell.angle_gamma   90.00
#
_symmetry.space_group_name_H-M   'P 1'
#
loop_
_entity.id
_entity.type
_entity.pdbx_description
1 polymer ?
#
loop_
_entity_poly.entity_id
_entity_poly.type
_entity_poly.pdbx_seq_one_letter_code
_entity_poly.pdbx_strand_id
1 'polypeptide(L)'
;KITIIPFSCVTHLNIDLVKQFLMNSTSFIHLANTQTNNKSNDNHYLVNDWMYIPEIGPVISGTMISGNISVNDELLIGPFGKNFHNVKVQSIHKKQVSSDIISSGESGSMVVEILDGSDILTSIDKHLSIITPNRLKYFTHKFELVSNDIICEKITTGSQFTIFTMNIIEAALVQNIEKINDNSWK
;
A
#
# COMPACT_ATOMS: atom_id res chain seq x y z
N LYS A 1 12.31 -17.93 12.36
CA LYS A 1 13.39 -18.63 11.63
C LYS A 1 13.43 -18.05 10.21
N ILE A 2 14.56 -17.51 9.80
CA ILE A 2 14.76 -16.99 8.44
C ILE A 2 15.43 -18.09 7.62
N THR A 3 14.88 -18.41 6.46
CA THR A 3 15.47 -19.38 5.52
C THR A 3 16.47 -18.66 4.62
N ILE A 4 17.70 -19.13 4.60
CA ILE A 4 18.77 -18.60 3.74
C ILE A 4 19.21 -19.71 2.80
N ILE A 5 19.08 -19.49 1.48
CA ILE A 5 19.45 -20.44 0.43
C ILE A 5 20.49 -19.80 -0.46
N PRO A 6 21.77 -20.20 -0.36
CA PRO A 6 22.78 -19.76 -1.31
C PRO A 6 22.53 -20.42 -2.66
N PHE A 7 22.45 -19.65 -3.74
CA PHE A 7 22.23 -20.17 -5.09
C PHE A 7 23.03 -19.40 -6.15
N SER A 8 23.22 -20.02 -7.30
CA SER A 8 23.88 -19.40 -8.45
C SER A 8 23.14 -19.72 -9.73
N CYS A 9 22.73 -18.69 -10.46
CA CYS A 9 22.13 -18.83 -11.79
C CYS A 9 23.14 -19.26 -12.86
N VAL A 10 24.47 -19.00 -12.66
CA VAL A 10 25.52 -19.33 -13.61
C VAL A 10 25.91 -20.80 -13.52
N THR A 11 26.08 -21.31 -12.30
CA THR A 11 26.49 -22.69 -12.06
C THR A 11 25.30 -23.62 -11.80
N HIS A 12 24.09 -23.10 -11.80
CA HIS A 12 22.85 -23.80 -11.45
C HIS A 12 22.81 -24.39 -10.03
N LEU A 13 23.75 -23.99 -9.16
CA LEU A 13 23.82 -24.48 -7.79
C LEU A 13 22.52 -24.12 -7.03
N ASN A 14 21.89 -25.10 -6.42
CA ASN A 14 20.70 -24.96 -5.56
C ASN A 14 19.48 -24.27 -6.21
N ILE A 15 19.40 -24.14 -7.53
CA ILE A 15 18.23 -23.55 -8.21
C ILE A 15 16.96 -24.36 -7.94
N ASP A 16 17.07 -25.69 -7.90
CA ASP A 16 15.90 -26.52 -7.63
C ASP A 16 15.39 -26.38 -6.20
N LEU A 17 16.25 -26.13 -5.23
CA LEU A 17 15.84 -25.79 -3.85
C LEU A 17 15.07 -24.46 -3.81
N VAL A 18 15.54 -23.43 -4.56
CA VAL A 18 14.83 -22.15 -4.66
C VAL A 18 13.45 -22.35 -5.31
N LYS A 19 13.38 -23.13 -6.40
CA LYS A 19 12.09 -23.46 -7.05
C LYS A 19 11.14 -24.16 -6.08
N GLN A 20 11.60 -25.18 -5.38
CA GLN A 20 10.80 -25.89 -4.38
C GLN A 20 10.34 -24.97 -3.26
N PHE A 21 11.21 -24.09 -2.76
CA PHE A 21 10.85 -23.11 -1.74
C PHE A 21 9.75 -22.18 -2.24
N LEU A 22 9.89 -21.62 -3.45
CA LEU A 22 8.89 -20.73 -4.04
C LEU A 22 7.55 -21.47 -4.30
N MET A 23 7.58 -22.69 -4.80
CA MET A 23 6.37 -23.50 -5.05
C MET A 23 5.64 -23.86 -3.77
N ASN A 24 6.36 -24.08 -2.68
CA ASN A 24 5.78 -24.44 -1.38
C ASN A 24 5.47 -23.20 -0.52
N SER A 25 5.89 -22.02 -0.96
CA SER A 25 5.55 -20.78 -0.25
C SER A 25 4.08 -20.46 -0.43
N THR A 26 3.40 -20.20 0.68
CA THR A 26 2.00 -19.79 0.65
C THR A 26 1.89 -18.46 -0.10
N SER A 27 1.03 -18.39 -1.10
CA SER A 27 0.80 -17.16 -1.83
C SER A 27 0.39 -16.04 -0.88
N PHE A 28 0.94 -14.84 -1.05
CA PHE A 28 0.51 -13.65 -0.29
C PHE A 28 -1.00 -13.39 -0.43
N ILE A 29 -1.60 -13.78 -1.54
CA ILE A 29 -3.04 -13.74 -1.77
C ILE A 29 -3.78 -14.58 -0.73
N HIS A 30 -3.26 -15.76 -0.38
CA HIS A 30 -3.88 -16.64 0.63
C HIS A 30 -3.76 -16.02 2.05
N LEU A 31 -2.64 -15.36 2.35
CA LEU A 31 -2.43 -14.67 3.63
C LEU A 31 -3.31 -13.43 3.74
N ALA A 32 -3.46 -12.66 2.67
CA ALA A 32 -4.35 -11.52 2.62
C ALA A 32 -5.82 -11.95 2.85
N ASN A 33 -6.25 -13.02 2.21
CA ASN A 33 -7.61 -13.57 2.36
C ASN A 33 -7.88 -14.17 3.76
N THR A 34 -6.86 -14.68 4.46
CA THR A 34 -7.00 -15.20 5.83
C THR A 34 -7.06 -14.09 6.88
N GLN A 35 -6.44 -12.95 6.62
CA GLN A 35 -6.52 -11.79 7.53
C GLN A 35 -7.81 -10.97 7.34
N THR A 36 -8.50 -11.11 6.21
CA THR A 36 -9.73 -10.38 5.88
C THR A 36 -11.03 -11.07 6.34
N ASN A 37 -10.98 -12.03 7.26
CA ASN A 37 -12.18 -12.53 7.95
C ASN A 37 -12.89 -11.46 8.79
N ASN A 38 -12.30 -10.29 8.99
CA ASN A 38 -13.02 -9.08 9.32
C ASN A 38 -13.49 -8.45 8.01
N LYS A 39 -14.76 -8.66 7.66
CA LYS A 39 -15.50 -7.96 6.61
C LYS A 39 -15.59 -6.45 6.91
N SER A 40 -14.47 -5.75 6.89
CA SER A 40 -14.49 -4.33 6.65
C SER A 40 -14.59 -4.16 5.14
N ASN A 41 -15.68 -3.58 4.65
CA ASN A 41 -15.84 -3.16 3.26
C ASN A 41 -14.86 -2.01 2.89
N ASP A 42 -13.71 -1.96 3.54
CA ASP A 42 -12.75 -0.88 3.41
C ASP A 42 -11.76 -1.21 2.31
N ASN A 43 -11.95 -0.64 1.15
CA ASN A 43 -11.04 -0.79 0.03
C ASN A 43 -9.77 0.03 0.25
N HIS A 44 -8.64 -0.56 -0.09
CA HIS A 44 -7.36 0.11 -0.09
C HIS A 44 -6.51 -0.39 -1.26
N TYR A 45 -6.37 0.46 -2.26
CA TYR A 45 -5.50 0.24 -3.41
C TYR A 45 -4.31 1.19 -3.33
N LEU A 46 -3.12 0.62 -3.34
CA LEU A 46 -1.87 1.35 -3.29
C LEU A 46 -1.44 1.72 -4.70
N VAL A 47 -1.35 3.00 -4.99
CA VAL A 47 -0.93 3.50 -6.29
C VAL A 47 0.60 3.49 -6.35
N ASN A 48 1.16 2.76 -7.32
CA ASN A 48 2.59 2.68 -7.54
C ASN A 48 3.04 3.67 -8.62
N ASP A 49 2.19 3.87 -9.63
CA ASP A 49 2.50 4.73 -10.76
C ASP A 49 1.22 5.35 -11.33
N TRP A 50 1.39 6.42 -12.05
CA TRP A 50 0.32 7.23 -12.62
C TRP A 50 0.76 7.80 -13.95
N MET A 51 -0.12 7.81 -14.91
CA MET A 51 0.10 8.44 -16.20
C MET A 51 -1.19 9.05 -16.76
N TYR A 52 -1.07 10.07 -17.57
CA TYR A 52 -2.18 10.60 -18.36
C TYR A 52 -2.05 10.12 -19.81
N ILE A 53 -3.06 9.44 -20.31
CA ILE A 53 -3.11 8.99 -21.70
C ILE A 53 -4.14 9.84 -22.42
N PRO A 54 -3.76 10.58 -23.50
CA PRO A 54 -4.70 11.34 -24.30
C PRO A 54 -5.87 10.46 -24.76
N GLU A 55 -7.09 11.00 -24.75
CA GLU A 55 -8.36 10.35 -25.12
C GLU A 55 -8.87 9.29 -24.12
N ILE A 56 -8.01 8.77 -23.22
CA ILE A 56 -8.40 7.80 -22.18
C ILE A 56 -8.54 8.49 -20.84
N GLY A 57 -7.63 9.41 -20.52
CA GLY A 57 -7.58 10.11 -19.26
C GLY A 57 -6.52 9.55 -18.29
N PRO A 58 -6.73 9.81 -17.00
CA PRO A 58 -5.80 9.36 -15.95
C PRO A 58 -5.82 7.83 -15.80
N VAL A 59 -4.65 7.23 -15.92
CA VAL A 59 -4.42 5.80 -15.68
C VAL A 59 -3.51 5.64 -14.49
N ILE A 60 -3.93 4.85 -13.54
CA ILE A 60 -3.15 4.50 -12.36
C ILE A 60 -2.82 3.01 -12.37
N SER A 61 -1.64 2.66 -11.90
CA SER A 61 -1.24 1.27 -11.69
C SER A 61 -0.83 1.04 -10.25
N GLY A 62 -1.08 -0.16 -9.74
CA GLY A 62 -0.79 -0.45 -8.34
C GLY A 62 -1.24 -1.83 -7.90
N THR A 63 -1.44 -1.96 -6.57
CA THR A 63 -1.77 -3.22 -5.92
C THR A 63 -2.91 -3.05 -4.92
N MET A 64 -3.87 -3.94 -4.97
CA MET A 64 -4.98 -4.00 -4.03
C MET A 64 -4.51 -4.60 -2.71
N ILE A 65 -4.49 -3.81 -1.64
CA ILE A 65 -4.03 -4.22 -0.32
C ILE A 65 -5.16 -4.89 0.47
N SER A 66 -6.36 -4.33 0.42
CA SER A 66 -7.54 -4.87 1.10
C SER A 66 -8.83 -4.51 0.37
N GLY A 67 -9.83 -5.37 0.51
CA GLY A 67 -11.14 -5.19 -0.11
C GLY A 67 -11.16 -5.55 -1.59
N ASN A 68 -12.12 -4.99 -2.32
CA ASN A 68 -12.32 -5.17 -3.75
C ASN A 68 -12.77 -3.85 -4.37
N ILE A 69 -12.32 -3.56 -5.57
CA ILE A 69 -12.77 -2.42 -6.36
C ILE A 69 -13.38 -2.94 -7.66
N SER A 70 -14.55 -2.44 -8.00
CA SER A 70 -15.27 -2.76 -9.24
C SER A 70 -15.33 -1.56 -10.16
N VAL A 71 -15.55 -1.81 -11.43
CA VAL A 71 -15.86 -0.75 -12.41
C VAL A 71 -17.12 -0.02 -11.96
N ASN A 72 -17.13 1.30 -12.08
CA ASN A 72 -18.11 2.27 -11.61
C ASN A 72 -18.11 2.56 -10.10
N ASP A 73 -17.23 1.97 -9.31
CA ASP A 73 -17.11 2.36 -7.90
C ASP A 73 -16.65 3.82 -7.77
N GLU A 74 -17.26 4.52 -6.80
CA GLU A 74 -16.86 5.87 -6.40
C GLU A 74 -16.03 5.79 -5.13
N LEU A 75 -14.81 6.31 -5.20
CA LEU A 75 -13.78 6.16 -4.18
C LEU A 75 -13.06 7.49 -3.97
N LEU A 76 -12.14 7.52 -3.04
CA LEU A 76 -11.25 8.65 -2.79
C LEU A 76 -9.83 8.32 -3.26
N ILE A 77 -9.20 9.23 -3.99
CA ILE A 77 -7.77 9.18 -4.31
C ILE A 77 -7.02 10.26 -3.53
N GLY A 78 -5.89 9.93 -2.99
CA GLY A 78 -5.01 10.84 -2.23
C GLY A 78 -3.98 10.10 -1.39
N PRO A 79 -3.29 10.80 -0.49
CA PRO A 79 -3.43 12.24 -0.22
C PRO A 79 -2.70 13.12 -1.26
N PHE A 80 -3.31 14.25 -1.63
CA PHE A 80 -2.65 15.36 -2.32
C PHE A 80 -2.42 16.48 -1.28
N GLY A 81 -1.23 16.50 -0.70
CA GLY A 81 -0.99 17.25 0.52
C GLY A 81 -1.86 16.71 1.67
N LYS A 82 -2.95 17.40 1.99
CA LYS A 82 -3.92 16.98 3.03
C LYS A 82 -5.29 16.56 2.46
N ASN A 83 -5.46 16.65 1.16
CA ASN A 83 -6.75 16.51 0.51
C ASN A 83 -6.89 15.15 -0.17
N PHE A 84 -8.12 14.69 -0.26
CA PHE A 84 -8.54 13.55 -1.05
C PHE A 84 -9.60 14.02 -2.05
N HIS A 85 -9.61 13.43 -3.22
CA HIS A 85 -10.53 13.77 -4.31
C HIS A 85 -11.41 12.60 -4.66
N ASN A 86 -12.65 12.88 -5.03
CA ASN A 86 -13.57 11.85 -5.47
C ASN A 86 -13.21 11.39 -6.88
N VAL A 87 -13.14 10.09 -7.05
CA VAL A 87 -12.88 9.45 -8.33
C VAL A 87 -13.87 8.33 -8.60
N LYS A 88 -14.16 8.14 -9.88
CA LYS A 88 -14.94 7.01 -10.37
C LYS A 88 -14.07 6.10 -11.22
N VAL A 89 -14.14 4.80 -10.97
CA VAL A 89 -13.40 3.79 -11.73
C VAL A 89 -14.09 3.54 -13.06
N GLN A 90 -13.43 3.86 -14.18
CA GLN A 90 -13.97 3.69 -15.54
C GLN A 90 -13.68 2.31 -16.12
N SER A 91 -12.48 1.80 -15.90
CA SER A 91 -12.08 0.46 -16.33
C SER A 91 -10.96 -0.09 -15.49
N ILE A 92 -10.84 -1.42 -15.45
CA ILE A 92 -9.79 -2.15 -14.73
C ILE A 92 -9.13 -3.12 -15.69
N HIS A 93 -7.79 -3.19 -15.64
CA HIS A 93 -7.01 -4.13 -16.44
C HIS A 93 -6.03 -4.89 -15.53
N LYS A 94 -6.03 -6.22 -15.63
CA LYS A 94 -5.10 -7.11 -14.96
C LYS A 94 -4.27 -7.85 -16.00
N LYS A 95 -2.93 -7.72 -15.94
CA LYS A 95 -2.02 -8.35 -16.93
C LYS A 95 -2.42 -8.04 -18.38
N GLN A 96 -2.82 -6.78 -18.66
CA GLN A 96 -3.29 -6.29 -19.97
C GLN A 96 -4.64 -6.87 -20.42
N VAL A 97 -5.37 -7.56 -19.57
CA VAL A 97 -6.71 -8.08 -19.84
C VAL A 97 -7.73 -7.26 -19.06
N SER A 98 -8.82 -6.87 -19.71
CA SER A 98 -9.94 -6.17 -19.08
C SER A 98 -10.57 -7.05 -18.00
N SER A 99 -10.94 -6.44 -16.89
CA SER A 99 -11.58 -7.11 -15.74
C SER A 99 -12.59 -6.17 -15.12
N ASP A 100 -13.70 -6.70 -14.62
CA ASP A 100 -14.72 -5.90 -13.93
C ASP A 100 -14.39 -5.60 -12.48
N ILE A 101 -13.42 -6.36 -11.90
CA ILE A 101 -13.07 -6.27 -10.49
C ILE A 101 -11.59 -6.53 -10.25
N ILE A 102 -11.02 -5.84 -9.27
CA ILE A 102 -9.70 -6.15 -8.71
C ILE A 102 -9.84 -6.44 -7.22
N SER A 103 -9.22 -7.54 -6.77
CA SER A 103 -9.34 -8.06 -5.41
C SER A 103 -8.03 -7.98 -4.63
N SER A 104 -8.13 -8.05 -3.30
CA SER A 104 -6.98 -8.03 -2.40
C SER A 104 -5.87 -8.99 -2.84
N GLY A 105 -4.63 -8.48 -2.88
CA GLY A 105 -3.43 -9.18 -3.34
C GLY A 105 -3.20 -9.15 -4.86
N GLU A 106 -4.15 -8.63 -5.65
CA GLU A 106 -3.98 -8.47 -7.09
C GLU A 106 -3.36 -7.14 -7.45
N SER A 107 -2.56 -7.12 -8.52
CA SER A 107 -2.03 -5.91 -9.14
C SER A 107 -2.68 -5.68 -10.50
N GLY A 108 -2.89 -4.41 -10.85
CA GLY A 108 -3.51 -4.04 -12.11
C GLY A 108 -3.40 -2.55 -12.39
N SER A 109 -4.02 -2.10 -13.46
CA SER A 109 -4.19 -0.70 -13.78
C SER A 109 -5.67 -0.35 -13.87
N MET A 110 -5.99 0.89 -13.55
CA MET A 110 -7.35 1.43 -13.61
C MET A 110 -7.36 2.77 -14.31
N VAL A 111 -8.36 3.00 -15.16
CA VAL A 111 -8.71 4.33 -15.64
C VAL A 111 -9.65 4.94 -14.62
N VAL A 112 -9.37 6.15 -14.18
CA VAL A 112 -10.21 6.86 -13.22
C VAL A 112 -10.65 8.20 -13.77
N GLU A 113 -11.88 8.59 -13.45
CA GLU A 113 -12.43 9.92 -13.71
C GLU A 113 -12.47 10.71 -12.40
N ILE A 114 -11.97 11.94 -12.43
CA ILE A 114 -11.97 12.83 -11.28
C ILE A 114 -13.30 13.58 -11.26
N LEU A 115 -14.10 13.38 -10.20
CA LEU A 115 -15.48 13.88 -10.15
C LEU A 115 -15.59 15.34 -9.68
N ASP A 116 -14.61 15.85 -8.94
CA ASP A 116 -14.63 17.19 -8.35
C ASP A 116 -13.99 18.28 -9.24
N GLY A 117 -13.65 17.95 -10.48
CA GLY A 117 -13.19 18.91 -11.48
C GLY A 117 -11.83 19.56 -11.19
N SER A 118 -11.08 19.05 -10.22
CA SER A 118 -9.79 19.56 -9.89
C SER A 118 -8.72 19.10 -10.88
N ASP A 119 -7.90 20.02 -11.37
CA ASP A 119 -6.72 19.73 -12.21
C ASP A 119 -5.60 19.12 -11.34
N ILE A 120 -5.84 17.94 -10.80
CA ILE A 120 -4.89 17.23 -9.91
C ILE A 120 -3.68 16.73 -10.71
N LEU A 121 -3.77 16.71 -12.04
CA LEU A 121 -2.81 16.13 -12.95
C LEU A 121 -1.44 16.82 -12.99
N THR A 122 -1.29 17.99 -12.37
CA THR A 122 -0.06 18.80 -12.42
C THR A 122 0.86 18.62 -11.21
N SER A 123 0.39 18.00 -10.14
CA SER A 123 1.18 17.81 -8.91
C SER A 123 1.05 16.39 -8.37
N ILE A 124 1.66 15.44 -9.08
CA ILE A 124 1.59 14.03 -8.71
C ILE A 124 2.66 13.73 -7.68
N ASP A 125 2.24 13.55 -6.44
CA ASP A 125 3.05 12.93 -5.40
C ASP A 125 3.03 11.39 -5.57
N LYS A 126 4.17 10.76 -5.34
CA LYS A 126 4.37 9.30 -5.53
C LYS A 126 3.68 8.43 -4.46
N HIS A 127 2.89 9.04 -3.56
CA HIS A 127 2.37 8.36 -2.36
C HIS A 127 0.85 8.27 -2.33
N LEU A 128 0.24 8.06 -3.49
CA LEU A 128 -1.22 8.02 -3.61
C LEU A 128 -1.79 6.66 -3.23
N SER A 129 -3.00 6.69 -2.68
CA SER A 129 -3.83 5.51 -2.47
C SER A 129 -5.24 5.80 -2.94
N ILE A 130 -5.95 4.75 -3.39
CA ILE A 130 -7.39 4.78 -3.55
C ILE A 130 -8.02 4.05 -2.38
N ILE A 131 -8.97 4.70 -1.73
CA ILE A 131 -9.60 4.20 -0.51
C ILE A 131 -11.11 4.43 -0.52
N THR A 132 -11.85 3.64 0.24
CA THR A 132 -13.22 4.01 0.60
C THR A 132 -13.23 5.20 1.57
N PRO A 133 -14.29 6.04 1.56
CA PRO A 133 -14.39 7.19 2.47
C PRO A 133 -14.21 6.83 3.95
N ASN A 134 -14.66 5.65 4.37
CA ASN A 134 -14.51 5.17 5.74
C ASN A 134 -13.05 5.01 6.18
N ARG A 135 -12.13 4.79 5.26
CA ARG A 135 -10.69 4.68 5.57
C ARG A 135 -9.99 6.02 5.76
N LEU A 136 -10.60 7.12 5.37
CA LEU A 136 -10.00 8.45 5.51
C LEU A 136 -9.56 8.75 6.95
N LYS A 137 -10.27 8.22 7.95
CA LYS A 137 -9.94 8.34 9.38
C LYS A 137 -8.57 7.78 9.77
N TYR A 138 -8.01 6.84 8.97
CA TYR A 138 -6.69 6.25 9.23
C TYR A 138 -5.53 7.09 8.67
N PHE A 139 -5.82 8.08 7.84
CA PHE A 139 -4.83 9.02 7.33
C PHE A 139 -4.73 10.21 8.29
N THR A 140 -3.95 10.06 9.35
CA THR A 140 -3.76 11.08 10.38
C THR A 140 -2.32 11.57 10.39
N HIS A 141 -2.10 12.78 10.91
CA HIS A 141 -0.75 13.34 11.09
C HIS A 141 -0.07 12.88 12.40
N LYS A 142 -0.77 12.09 13.20
CA LYS A 142 -0.27 11.54 14.46
C LYS A 142 -0.52 10.05 14.47
N PHE A 143 0.48 9.30 14.86
CA PHE A 143 0.38 7.85 15.03
C PHE A 143 1.18 7.44 16.27
N GLU A 144 0.82 6.30 16.80
CA GLU A 144 1.51 5.67 17.92
C GLU A 144 2.26 4.45 17.39
N LEU A 145 3.52 4.35 17.78
CA LEU A 145 4.37 3.23 17.41
C LEU A 145 4.78 2.50 18.67
N VAL A 146 4.49 1.22 18.74
CA VAL A 146 4.97 0.35 19.81
C VAL A 146 6.16 -0.44 19.29
N SER A 147 7.31 -0.29 19.92
CA SER A 147 8.52 -1.03 19.59
C SER A 147 8.89 -1.96 20.71
N ASN A 148 9.28 -3.17 20.35
CA ASN A 148 9.77 -4.19 21.27
C ASN A 148 11.32 -4.30 21.29
N ASP A 149 12.01 -3.40 20.58
CA ASP A 149 13.46 -3.46 20.42
C ASP A 149 14.21 -2.45 21.28
N ILE A 150 15.36 -2.91 21.78
CA ILE A 150 16.34 -2.20 22.62
C ILE A 150 16.90 -0.90 21.96
N ILE A 151 16.66 -0.70 20.67
CA ILE A 151 17.12 0.47 19.90
C ILE A 151 16.51 1.77 20.46
N CYS A 152 15.39 1.69 21.15
CA CYS A 152 14.68 2.86 21.69
C CYS A 152 15.36 3.54 22.88
N GLU A 153 16.38 2.96 23.50
CA GLU A 153 17.06 3.59 24.66
C GLU A 153 17.76 4.92 24.33
N LYS A 154 18.04 5.17 23.04
CA LYS A 154 18.70 6.41 22.57
C LYS A 154 17.74 7.42 21.95
N ILE A 155 16.46 7.10 21.91
CA ILE A 155 15.43 7.97 21.31
C ILE A 155 14.92 8.90 22.41
N THR A 156 14.86 10.19 22.11
CA THR A 156 14.33 11.21 23.02
C THR A 156 13.21 11.99 22.35
N THR A 157 12.38 12.64 23.12
CA THR A 157 11.41 13.62 22.60
C THR A 157 12.14 14.67 21.76
N GLY A 158 11.63 14.96 20.58
CA GLY A 158 12.28 15.85 19.60
C GLY A 158 13.19 15.13 18.60
N SER A 159 13.45 13.81 18.76
CA SER A 159 14.18 13.04 17.77
C SER A 159 13.40 12.97 16.45
N GLN A 160 14.13 13.08 15.33
CA GLN A 160 13.56 12.95 13.98
C GLN A 160 13.88 11.58 13.39
N PHE A 161 12.90 11.02 12.72
CA PHE A 161 12.99 9.76 11.99
C PHE A 161 12.41 9.88 10.61
N THR A 162 12.91 9.07 9.70
CA THR A 162 12.25 8.82 8.42
C THR A 162 11.41 7.55 8.56
N ILE A 163 10.13 7.66 8.28
CA ILE A 163 9.19 6.54 8.30
C ILE A 163 9.03 6.04 6.88
N PHE A 164 9.19 4.75 6.73
CA PHE A 164 8.92 4.02 5.49
C PHE A 164 7.72 3.11 5.74
N THR A 165 6.60 3.41 5.17
CA THR A 165 5.41 2.55 5.23
C THR A 165 4.71 2.49 3.90
N MET A 166 4.56 1.28 3.36
CA MET A 166 4.02 1.06 2.01
C MET A 166 4.78 1.92 0.98
N ASN A 167 4.10 2.90 0.36
CA ASN A 167 4.68 3.86 -0.59
C ASN A 167 4.95 5.24 0.03
N ILE A 168 4.78 5.39 1.34
CA ILE A 168 4.97 6.67 2.05
C ILE A 168 6.38 6.70 2.65
N ILE A 169 7.09 7.80 2.37
CA ILE A 169 8.41 8.11 2.97
C ILE A 169 8.30 9.53 3.52
N GLU A 170 8.18 9.63 4.86
CA GLU A 170 7.96 10.91 5.51
C GLU A 170 8.85 11.10 6.74
N ALA A 171 9.20 12.34 7.01
CA ALA A 171 9.89 12.70 8.25
C ALA A 171 8.89 12.82 9.40
N ALA A 172 9.20 12.15 10.51
CA ALA A 172 8.39 12.19 11.72
C ALA A 172 9.20 12.71 12.90
N LEU A 173 8.53 13.42 13.79
CA LEU A 173 9.08 13.95 15.02
C LEU A 173 8.49 13.21 16.21
N VAL A 174 9.34 12.72 17.10
CA VAL A 174 8.89 12.11 18.36
C VAL A 174 8.33 13.19 19.28
N GLN A 175 7.05 13.09 19.60
CA GLN A 175 6.38 14.02 20.52
C GLN A 175 6.39 13.52 21.95
N ASN A 176 6.22 12.22 22.15
CA ASN A 176 6.21 11.60 23.49
C ASN A 176 6.81 10.20 23.42
N ILE A 177 7.37 9.73 24.52
CA ILE A 177 7.90 8.38 24.68
C ILE A 177 7.45 7.86 26.03
N GLU A 178 6.78 6.71 26.02
CA GLU A 178 6.31 6.04 27.22
C GLU A 178 6.88 4.62 27.27
N LYS A 179 7.48 4.26 28.40
CA LYS A 179 7.91 2.88 28.63
C LYS A 179 6.71 2.06 29.09
N ILE A 180 6.36 1.03 28.32
CA ILE A 180 5.23 0.16 28.60
C ILE A 180 5.66 -0.95 29.57
N ASN A 181 6.84 -1.56 29.29
CA ASN A 181 7.47 -2.58 30.12
C ASN A 181 8.98 -2.60 29.86
N ASP A 182 9.74 -3.51 30.47
CA ASP A 182 11.20 -3.53 30.37
C ASP A 182 11.73 -3.72 28.94
N ASN A 183 10.91 -4.19 28.01
CA ASN A 183 11.29 -4.49 26.64
C ASN A 183 10.42 -3.79 25.58
N SER A 184 9.50 -2.89 25.96
CA SER A 184 8.62 -2.20 25.01
C SER A 184 8.38 -0.73 25.33
N TRP A 185 8.32 0.10 24.31
CA TRP A 185 8.14 1.54 24.34
C TRP A 185 6.99 1.96 23.42
N LYS A 186 6.29 3.04 23.77
CA LYS A 186 5.22 3.65 22.99
C LYS A 186 5.55 5.12 22.69
#